data_42408e82fd9c2b96b92544ea6af53199
#
_entry.id   42408e82fd9c2b96b92544ea6af53199
#
_cell.length_a   1.000
_cell.length_b   1.000
_cell.length_c   1.000
_cell.angle_alpha   90.00
_cell.angle_beta   90.00
_cell.angle_gamma   90.00
#
_symmetry.space_group_name_H-M   'P 1'
#
loop_
_entity.id
_entity.type
_entity.pdbx_description
1 polymer ?
#
loop_
_entity_poly.entity_id
_entity_poly.type
_entity_poly.pdbx_seq_one_letter_code
_entity_poly.pdbx_strand_id
1 'polypeptide(L)'
;MIIHACRRDRRKPMEIIVTGKSMDVGDALRTHVTDMIGAMAEKYFERAQNASVVFTMENGRVTTDCHIHLPTGLFMTATNTGHEPYPAFDQALEKLDKQLRRYKRRLRSHHGARREKVTSFSANYHVIDSNSDEASEPEGFDPLIVADMEMQVQEFTVGEAVMQLELSHKPAMMFRNAGHGGLNMIYRRDDGHIGWVDPSNGSNS
;
A
#
# COMPACT_ATOMS: atom_id res chain seq x y z
N MET A 1 50.37 -5.48 -8.82
CA MET A 1 49.55 -4.27 -8.88
C MET A 1 48.14 -4.73 -9.24
N ILE A 2 47.32 -5.06 -8.20
CA ILE A 2 45.99 -5.66 -8.35
C ILE A 2 44.98 -4.54 -8.20
N ILE A 3 44.33 -4.21 -9.33
CA ILE A 3 43.28 -3.18 -9.38
C ILE A 3 42.01 -3.83 -8.79
N HIS A 4 41.64 -3.43 -7.58
CA HIS A 4 40.34 -3.75 -7.02
C HIS A 4 39.26 -3.02 -7.82
N ALA A 5 38.62 -3.74 -8.73
CA ALA A 5 37.40 -3.29 -9.40
C ALA A 5 36.31 -3.14 -8.35
N CYS A 6 36.00 -1.90 -8.00
CA CYS A 6 34.87 -1.51 -7.20
C CYS A 6 33.59 -2.05 -7.90
N ARG A 7 33.01 -3.14 -7.41
CA ARG A 7 31.68 -3.60 -7.82
C ARG A 7 30.70 -2.49 -7.44
N ARG A 8 30.33 -1.66 -8.40
CA ARG A 8 29.13 -0.82 -8.31
C ARG A 8 27.96 -1.76 -8.13
N ASP A 9 27.50 -1.86 -6.90
CA ASP A 9 26.23 -2.47 -6.53
C ASP A 9 25.13 -1.77 -7.37
N ARG A 10 24.60 -2.49 -8.36
CA ARG A 10 23.51 -1.99 -9.20
C ARG A 10 22.23 -2.05 -8.38
N ARG A 11 22.09 -1.19 -7.40
CA ARG A 11 20.82 -0.95 -6.73
C ARG A 11 19.91 -0.34 -7.79
N LYS A 12 18.87 -1.07 -8.14
CA LYS A 12 17.82 -0.50 -8.99
C LYS A 12 17.25 0.71 -8.23
N PRO A 13 17.34 1.92 -8.78
CA PRO A 13 16.79 3.10 -8.10
C PRO A 13 15.30 2.89 -7.87
N MET A 14 14.78 3.41 -6.77
CA MET A 14 13.35 3.44 -6.49
C MET A 14 12.66 4.22 -7.61
N GLU A 15 11.63 3.64 -8.19
CA GLU A 15 10.79 4.33 -9.16
C GLU A 15 9.80 5.23 -8.42
N ILE A 16 9.84 6.53 -8.68
CA ILE A 16 8.95 7.52 -8.05
C ILE A 16 8.14 8.21 -9.16
N ILE A 17 6.83 8.01 -9.13
CA ILE A 17 5.90 8.59 -10.09
C ILE A 17 5.15 9.74 -9.41
N VAL A 18 5.20 10.93 -10.01
CA VAL A 18 4.50 12.13 -9.52
C VAL A 18 3.50 12.58 -10.57
N THR A 19 2.23 12.64 -10.21
CA THR A 19 1.11 12.95 -11.12
C THR A 19 0.24 14.07 -10.54
N GLY A 20 -0.24 14.96 -11.42
CA GLY A 20 -1.27 15.95 -11.09
C GLY A 20 -2.62 15.56 -11.68
N LYS A 21 -3.69 15.70 -10.90
CA LYS A 21 -5.08 15.60 -11.32
C LYS A 21 -5.75 16.95 -11.14
N SER A 22 -6.25 17.53 -12.22
CA SER A 22 -6.83 18.89 -12.25
C SER A 22 -5.83 19.99 -11.86
N MET A 23 -4.53 19.70 -11.92
CA MET A 23 -3.44 20.66 -11.74
C MET A 23 -2.18 20.18 -12.46
N ASP A 24 -1.33 21.11 -12.84
CA ASP A 24 -0.02 20.81 -13.39
C ASP A 24 1.02 20.66 -12.27
N VAL A 25 1.92 19.68 -12.43
CA VAL A 25 3.03 19.44 -11.51
C VAL A 25 4.31 19.88 -12.21
N GLY A 26 4.79 21.07 -11.86
CA GLY A 26 6.04 21.60 -12.40
C GLY A 26 7.27 20.81 -11.94
N ASP A 27 8.39 20.97 -12.67
CA ASP A 27 9.63 20.23 -12.42
C ASP A 27 10.18 20.45 -11.00
N ALA A 28 10.04 21.67 -10.45
CA ALA A 28 10.50 21.99 -9.10
C ALA A 28 9.78 21.17 -8.04
N LEU A 29 8.45 21.03 -8.14
CA LEU A 29 7.65 20.22 -7.19
C LEU A 29 7.98 18.73 -7.37
N ARG A 30 8.14 18.26 -8.62
CA ARG A 30 8.54 16.89 -8.93
C ARG A 30 9.89 16.54 -8.32
N THR A 31 10.89 17.44 -8.45
CA THR A 31 12.21 17.26 -7.85
C THR A 31 12.13 17.20 -6.34
N HIS A 32 11.42 18.16 -5.71
CA HIS A 32 11.23 18.18 -4.26
C HIS A 32 10.63 16.87 -3.73
N VAL A 33 9.56 16.38 -4.36
CA VAL A 33 8.91 15.11 -4.00
C VAL A 33 9.87 13.93 -4.13
N THR A 34 10.60 13.85 -5.24
CA THR A 34 11.54 12.76 -5.51
C THR A 34 12.67 12.72 -4.49
N ASP A 35 13.26 13.88 -4.18
CA ASP A 35 14.36 13.98 -3.21
C ASP A 35 13.91 13.62 -1.80
N MET A 36 12.75 14.12 -1.38
CA MET A 36 12.23 13.88 -0.03
C MET A 36 11.79 12.42 0.19
N ILE A 37 11.13 11.81 -0.79
CA ILE A 37 10.75 10.39 -0.72
C ILE A 37 12.01 9.51 -0.79
N GLY A 38 12.97 9.83 -1.65
CA GLY A 38 14.24 9.13 -1.76
C GLY A 38 14.99 9.12 -0.43
N ALA A 39 15.16 10.28 0.19
CA ALA A 39 15.82 10.43 1.49
C ALA A 39 15.08 9.66 2.62
N MET A 40 13.74 9.68 2.60
CA MET A 40 12.95 8.90 3.55
C MET A 40 13.12 7.39 3.32
N ALA A 41 13.11 6.93 2.08
CA ALA A 41 13.29 5.53 1.73
C ALA A 41 14.66 5.01 2.17
N GLU A 42 15.74 5.73 1.91
CA GLU A 42 17.10 5.39 2.34
C GLU A 42 17.23 5.26 3.87
N LYS A 43 16.53 6.10 4.62
CA LYS A 43 16.54 6.08 6.09
C LYS A 43 15.92 4.79 6.68
N TYR A 44 14.92 4.22 6.02
CA TYR A 44 14.14 3.12 6.56
C TYR A 44 14.38 1.78 5.87
N PHE A 45 14.78 1.78 4.60
CA PHE A 45 14.87 0.57 3.78
C PHE A 45 16.16 0.54 2.96
N GLU A 46 16.76 -0.63 2.87
CA GLU A 46 17.88 -0.85 1.93
C GLU A 46 17.40 -0.89 0.47
N ARG A 47 16.12 -1.21 0.27
CA ARG A 47 15.44 -1.29 -1.04
C ARG A 47 13.98 -0.89 -0.88
N ALA A 48 13.56 0.23 -1.45
CA ALA A 48 12.15 0.52 -1.72
C ALA A 48 11.87 0.16 -3.18
N GLN A 49 10.66 -0.35 -3.49
CA GLN A 49 10.34 -0.79 -4.85
C GLN A 49 9.86 0.38 -5.70
N ASN A 50 8.78 1.02 -5.29
CA ASN A 50 8.22 2.16 -5.98
C ASN A 50 7.42 3.05 -5.03
N ALA A 51 7.23 4.31 -5.44
CA ALA A 51 6.32 5.24 -4.82
C ALA A 51 5.50 5.97 -5.87
N SER A 52 4.29 6.35 -5.54
CA SER A 52 3.50 7.27 -6.33
C SER A 52 2.93 8.38 -5.46
N VAL A 53 2.96 9.60 -6.01
CA VAL A 53 2.38 10.78 -5.38
C VAL A 53 1.42 11.42 -6.37
N VAL A 54 0.17 11.56 -5.94
CA VAL A 54 -0.89 12.20 -6.73
C VAL A 54 -1.30 13.49 -6.05
N PHE A 55 -1.23 14.59 -6.79
CA PHE A 55 -1.76 15.88 -6.37
C PHE A 55 -3.11 16.11 -7.05
N THR A 56 -4.15 16.35 -6.28
CA THR A 56 -5.49 16.65 -6.81
C THR A 56 -5.91 18.03 -6.38
N MET A 57 -6.29 18.88 -7.35
CA MET A 57 -6.84 20.20 -7.09
C MET A 57 -8.36 20.15 -7.15
N GLU A 58 -9.02 20.39 -6.02
CA GLU A 58 -10.49 20.47 -5.93
C GLU A 58 -10.91 21.63 -5.02
N ASN A 59 -11.83 22.45 -5.50
CA ASN A 59 -12.40 23.59 -4.75
C ASN A 59 -11.33 24.54 -4.15
N GLY A 60 -10.23 24.78 -4.87
CA GLY A 60 -9.13 25.64 -4.40
C GLY A 60 -8.26 25.02 -3.31
N ARG A 61 -8.36 23.71 -3.09
CA ARG A 61 -7.52 22.95 -2.14
C ARG A 61 -6.75 21.87 -2.88
N VAL A 62 -5.53 21.63 -2.43
CA VAL A 62 -4.67 20.58 -2.95
C VAL A 62 -4.70 19.40 -1.99
N THR A 63 -5.16 18.26 -2.47
CA THR A 63 -5.03 16.98 -1.77
C THR A 63 -3.83 16.24 -2.33
N THR A 64 -2.95 15.79 -1.46
CA THR A 64 -1.77 14.97 -1.81
C THR A 64 -1.96 13.57 -1.27
N ASP A 65 -1.93 12.59 -2.17
CA ASP A 65 -1.98 11.16 -1.86
C ASP A 65 -0.62 10.55 -2.13
N CYS A 66 0.03 10.07 -1.08
CA CYS A 66 1.32 9.40 -1.16
C CYS A 66 1.14 7.90 -0.95
N HIS A 67 1.63 7.09 -1.89
CA HIS A 67 1.62 5.64 -1.82
C HIS A 67 3.05 5.12 -1.93
N ILE A 68 3.46 4.25 -1.01
CA ILE A 68 4.77 3.60 -1.03
C ILE A 68 4.59 2.10 -1.00
N HIS A 69 5.25 1.41 -1.93
CA HIS A 69 5.31 -0.04 -1.97
C HIS A 69 6.70 -0.51 -1.52
N LEU A 70 6.74 -1.31 -0.48
CA LEU A 70 7.96 -1.83 0.12
C LEU A 70 8.31 -3.22 -0.43
N PRO A 71 9.60 -3.63 -0.41
CA PRO A 71 10.03 -4.96 -0.85
C PRO A 71 9.40 -6.09 -0.04
N THR A 72 8.94 -5.79 1.17
CA THR A 72 8.20 -6.71 2.03
C THR A 72 6.76 -6.95 1.59
N GLY A 73 6.35 -6.39 0.44
CA GLY A 73 4.97 -6.43 -0.05
C GLY A 73 4.01 -5.49 0.68
N LEU A 74 4.50 -4.67 1.60
CA LEU A 74 3.70 -3.71 2.35
C LEU A 74 3.37 -2.50 1.49
N PHE A 75 2.11 -2.08 1.56
CA PHE A 75 1.64 -0.82 0.99
C PHE A 75 1.38 0.17 2.12
N MET A 76 1.87 1.37 1.95
CA MET A 76 1.63 2.47 2.88
C MET A 76 0.99 3.62 2.13
N THR A 77 0.00 4.23 2.76
CA THR A 77 -0.71 5.38 2.20
C THR A 77 -0.78 6.49 3.23
N ALA A 78 -0.57 7.71 2.79
CA ALA A 78 -0.87 8.90 3.58
C ALA A 78 -1.46 9.98 2.69
N THR A 79 -2.53 10.59 3.17
CA THR A 79 -3.23 11.67 2.50
C THR A 79 -3.18 12.93 3.36
N ASN A 80 -3.01 14.07 2.71
CA ASN A 80 -3.17 15.37 3.35
C ASN A 80 -3.77 16.39 2.39
N THR A 81 -4.57 17.31 2.92
CA THR A 81 -5.21 18.40 2.16
C THR A 81 -4.74 19.73 2.69
N GLY A 82 -4.31 20.62 1.81
CA GLY A 82 -3.83 21.97 2.13
C GLY A 82 -4.26 22.99 1.09
N HIS A 83 -3.77 24.23 1.20
CA HIS A 83 -3.98 25.26 0.20
C HIS A 83 -2.87 25.28 -0.85
N GLU A 84 -1.69 24.81 -0.50
CA GLU A 84 -0.51 24.80 -1.34
C GLU A 84 0.09 23.41 -1.46
N PRO A 85 0.65 23.00 -2.63
CA PRO A 85 1.13 21.65 -2.87
C PRO A 85 2.32 21.24 -1.99
N TYR A 86 3.29 22.13 -1.76
CA TYR A 86 4.47 21.82 -0.94
C TYR A 86 4.11 21.49 0.51
N PRO A 87 3.41 22.38 1.27
CA PRO A 87 2.99 22.05 2.63
C PRO A 87 2.06 20.84 2.71
N ALA A 88 1.18 20.63 1.72
CA ALA A 88 0.30 19.47 1.68
C ALA A 88 1.11 18.17 1.55
N PHE A 89 2.13 18.14 0.70
CA PHE A 89 3.04 17.01 0.55
C PHE A 89 3.90 16.78 1.80
N ASP A 90 4.52 17.82 2.35
CA ASP A 90 5.40 17.70 3.51
C ASP A 90 4.65 17.11 4.72
N GLN A 91 3.39 17.52 4.94
CA GLN A 91 2.54 16.97 5.99
C GLN A 91 2.13 15.50 5.71
N ALA A 92 1.85 15.13 4.44
CA ALA A 92 1.59 13.75 4.07
C ALA A 92 2.84 12.87 4.30
N LEU A 93 4.03 13.37 3.94
CA LEU A 93 5.30 12.70 4.16
C LEU A 93 5.60 12.52 5.66
N GLU A 94 5.29 13.51 6.50
CA GLU A 94 5.44 13.38 7.96
C GLU A 94 4.53 12.28 8.54
N LYS A 95 3.30 12.15 8.02
CA LYS A 95 2.40 11.05 8.40
C LYS A 95 3.00 9.70 8.01
N LEU A 96 3.57 9.57 6.80
CA LEU A 96 4.29 8.35 6.37
C LEU A 96 5.49 8.04 7.26
N ASP A 97 6.32 9.04 7.60
CA ASP A 97 7.49 8.85 8.49
C ASP A 97 7.07 8.33 9.87
N LYS A 98 5.96 8.86 10.43
CA LYS A 98 5.39 8.36 11.70
C LYS A 98 4.89 6.92 11.60
N GLN A 99 4.23 6.57 10.51
CA GLN A 99 3.76 5.19 10.25
C GLN A 99 4.94 4.23 10.11
N LEU A 100 5.96 4.59 9.31
CA LEU A 100 7.19 3.80 9.13
C LEU A 100 7.95 3.56 10.43
N ARG A 101 8.03 4.58 11.29
CA ARG A 101 8.64 4.47 12.61
C ARG A 101 7.91 3.47 13.51
N ARG A 102 6.56 3.52 13.52
CA ARG A 102 5.73 2.55 14.27
C ARG A 102 5.92 1.14 13.72
N TYR A 103 5.93 0.98 12.41
CA TYR A 103 6.17 -0.29 11.74
C TYR A 103 7.51 -0.90 12.11
N LYS A 104 8.61 -0.15 11.95
CA LYS A 104 9.96 -0.61 12.30
C LYS A 104 10.11 -0.98 13.78
N ARG A 105 9.43 -0.26 14.68
CA ARG A 105 9.40 -0.59 16.11
C ARG A 105 8.66 -1.90 16.37
N ARG A 106 7.50 -2.12 15.75
CA ARG A 106 6.73 -3.38 15.88
C ARG A 106 7.51 -4.57 15.32
N LEU A 107 8.17 -4.42 14.17
CA LEU A 107 9.04 -5.47 13.62
C LEU A 107 10.17 -5.88 14.57
N ARG A 108 10.75 -4.94 15.31
CA ARG A 108 11.78 -5.25 16.30
C ARG A 108 11.25 -5.99 17.54
N SER A 109 9.99 -5.73 17.93
CA SER A 109 9.36 -6.41 19.06
C SER A 109 8.87 -7.82 18.74
N HIS A 110 8.60 -8.10 17.48
CA HIS A 110 8.26 -9.44 16.98
C HIS A 110 9.52 -10.14 16.44
N HIS A 111 10.43 -10.56 17.32
CA HIS A 111 11.61 -11.34 16.96
C HIS A 111 11.23 -12.76 16.54
N GLY A 112 10.64 -12.88 15.33
CA GLY A 112 10.41 -14.13 14.66
C GLY A 112 10.75 -14.00 13.20
N ALA A 113 11.87 -14.64 12.81
CA ALA A 113 12.30 -14.90 11.44
C ALA A 113 12.17 -13.72 10.45
N ARG A 114 13.28 -13.07 10.21
CA ARG A 114 13.54 -12.16 9.09
C ARG A 114 13.12 -12.83 7.78
N ARG A 115 11.85 -12.67 7.39
CA ARG A 115 11.42 -13.08 6.05
C ARG A 115 11.94 -12.05 5.07
N GLU A 116 13.04 -12.38 4.42
CA GLU A 116 13.61 -11.53 3.35
C GLU A 116 12.71 -11.49 2.11
N LYS A 117 11.74 -12.37 2.00
CA LYS A 117 10.86 -12.49 0.83
C LYS A 117 9.44 -12.84 1.27
N VAL A 118 8.50 -11.95 1.01
CA VAL A 118 7.08 -12.24 1.18
C VAL A 118 6.65 -13.19 0.07
N THR A 119 6.13 -14.35 0.45
CA THR A 119 5.52 -15.28 -0.50
C THR A 119 4.16 -14.72 -0.90
N SER A 120 3.88 -14.66 -2.18
CA SER A 120 2.59 -14.23 -2.72
C SER A 120 2.12 -15.18 -3.81
N PHE A 121 0.83 -15.22 -4.05
CA PHE A 121 0.23 -15.89 -5.20
C PHE A 121 -0.79 -14.96 -5.86
N SER A 122 -0.95 -15.13 -7.17
CA SER A 122 -1.94 -14.37 -7.93
C SER A 122 -3.35 -14.91 -7.69
N ALA A 123 -4.30 -14.01 -7.52
CA ALA A 123 -5.72 -14.28 -7.50
C ALA A 123 -6.44 -13.39 -8.52
N ASN A 124 -7.48 -13.91 -9.15
CA ASN A 124 -8.32 -13.10 -10.02
C ASN A 124 -9.09 -12.08 -9.18
N TYR A 125 -9.11 -10.85 -9.64
CA TYR A 125 -9.81 -9.74 -9.01
C TYR A 125 -10.77 -9.12 -10.04
N HIS A 126 -12.07 -9.25 -9.78
CA HIS A 126 -13.11 -8.71 -10.63
C HIS A 126 -13.69 -7.44 -9.99
N VAL A 127 -13.81 -6.39 -10.78
CA VAL A 127 -14.52 -5.17 -10.39
C VAL A 127 -15.94 -5.28 -10.93
N ILE A 128 -16.90 -5.17 -10.03
CA ILE A 128 -18.32 -5.28 -10.33
C ILE A 128 -18.93 -3.88 -10.24
N ASP A 129 -19.77 -3.51 -11.20
CA ASP A 129 -20.54 -2.27 -11.11
C ASP A 129 -21.63 -2.41 -10.05
N SER A 130 -21.62 -1.50 -9.07
CA SER A 130 -22.65 -1.43 -8.03
C SER A 130 -23.78 -0.46 -8.37
N ASN A 131 -23.63 0.34 -9.45
CA ASN A 131 -24.60 1.30 -9.91
C ASN A 131 -25.45 0.70 -11.04
N SER A 132 -26.20 -0.36 -10.76
CA SER A 132 -27.33 -0.69 -11.62
C SER A 132 -28.40 0.39 -11.38
N ASP A 133 -28.46 1.40 -12.26
CA ASP A 133 -29.58 2.32 -12.31
C ASP A 133 -30.89 1.51 -12.31
N GLU A 134 -31.82 1.90 -11.44
CA GLU A 134 -33.15 1.27 -11.25
C GLU A 134 -34.01 1.19 -12.52
N ALA A 135 -33.48 1.59 -13.70
CA ALA A 135 -34.22 1.70 -14.97
C ALA A 135 -34.17 0.45 -15.86
N SER A 136 -33.37 -0.56 -15.54
CA SER A 136 -33.34 -1.83 -16.26
C SER A 136 -33.13 -2.98 -15.30
N GLU A 137 -34.20 -3.65 -14.89
CA GLU A 137 -34.09 -4.98 -14.28
C GLU A 137 -33.53 -5.92 -15.36
N PRO A 138 -32.24 -6.35 -15.23
CA PRO A 138 -31.74 -7.41 -16.10
C PRO A 138 -32.44 -8.71 -15.68
N GLU A 139 -33.00 -9.43 -16.60
CA GLU A 139 -33.47 -10.80 -16.43
C GLU A 139 -32.24 -11.72 -16.16
N GLY A 140 -31.65 -11.62 -14.96
CA GLY A 140 -30.50 -12.43 -14.54
C GLY A 140 -29.70 -11.73 -13.44
N PHE A 141 -29.46 -12.45 -12.33
CA PHE A 141 -28.70 -11.97 -11.17
C PHE A 141 -27.18 -11.90 -11.41
N ASP A 142 -26.71 -11.84 -12.65
CA ASP A 142 -25.27 -11.77 -12.94
C ASP A 142 -24.79 -10.31 -12.91
N PRO A 143 -23.98 -9.93 -11.93
CA PRO A 143 -23.45 -8.57 -11.84
C PRO A 143 -22.51 -8.28 -13.02
N LEU A 144 -22.61 -7.06 -13.57
CA LEU A 144 -21.74 -6.62 -14.65
C LEU A 144 -20.29 -6.50 -14.17
N ILE A 145 -19.40 -7.31 -14.73
CA ILE A 145 -17.96 -7.20 -14.49
C ILE A 145 -17.42 -6.09 -15.40
N VAL A 146 -16.91 -5.01 -14.79
CA VAL A 146 -16.35 -3.86 -15.50
C VAL A 146 -14.85 -3.91 -15.68
N ALA A 147 -14.14 -4.71 -14.89
CA ALA A 147 -12.72 -4.95 -15.05
C ALA A 147 -12.29 -6.31 -14.47
N ASP A 148 -11.37 -6.96 -15.18
CA ASP A 148 -10.65 -8.15 -14.75
C ASP A 148 -9.19 -7.80 -14.49
N MET A 149 -8.70 -8.08 -13.29
CA MET A 149 -7.33 -7.79 -12.87
C MET A 149 -6.74 -8.95 -12.07
N GLU A 150 -5.43 -8.95 -11.88
CA GLU A 150 -4.76 -9.84 -10.95
C GLU A 150 -4.42 -9.10 -9.65
N MET A 151 -4.69 -9.74 -8.52
CA MET A 151 -4.31 -9.28 -7.20
C MET A 151 -3.29 -10.24 -6.59
N GLN A 152 -2.22 -9.69 -5.98
CA GLN A 152 -1.27 -10.51 -5.22
C GLN A 152 -1.76 -10.70 -3.80
N VAL A 153 -2.09 -11.94 -3.44
CA VAL A 153 -2.41 -12.33 -2.06
C VAL A 153 -1.11 -12.73 -1.37
N GLN A 154 -0.76 -11.99 -0.33
CA GLN A 154 0.51 -12.14 0.38
C GLN A 154 0.35 -13.04 1.60
N GLU A 155 1.47 -13.67 1.99
CA GLU A 155 1.54 -14.49 3.19
C GLU A 155 1.95 -13.62 4.39
N PHE A 156 1.07 -13.57 5.41
CA PHE A 156 1.27 -12.82 6.63
C PHE A 156 0.89 -13.64 7.87
N THR A 157 1.46 -13.30 9.01
CA THR A 157 0.85 -13.59 10.30
C THR A 157 -0.36 -12.68 10.49
N VAL A 158 -1.29 -13.05 11.38
CA VAL A 158 -2.47 -12.21 11.68
C VAL A 158 -2.05 -10.81 12.15
N GLY A 159 -0.98 -10.71 12.96
CA GLY A 159 -0.47 -9.42 13.42
C GLY A 159 0.10 -8.54 12.30
N GLU A 160 0.79 -9.14 11.33
CA GLU A 160 1.30 -8.43 10.13
C GLU A 160 0.14 -8.00 9.23
N ALA A 161 -0.87 -8.87 9.06
CA ALA A 161 -2.06 -8.55 8.28
C ALA A 161 -2.82 -7.36 8.88
N VAL A 162 -3.05 -7.35 10.20
CA VAL A 162 -3.67 -6.20 10.91
C VAL A 162 -2.88 -4.93 10.68
N MET A 163 -1.55 -5.00 10.83
CA MET A 163 -0.69 -3.85 10.59
C MET A 163 -0.76 -3.37 9.13
N GLN A 164 -0.79 -4.30 8.17
CA GLN A 164 -0.94 -3.99 6.75
C GLN A 164 -2.28 -3.31 6.45
N LEU A 165 -3.38 -3.78 7.05
CA LEU A 165 -4.70 -3.17 6.92
C LEU A 165 -4.71 -1.74 7.48
N GLU A 166 -4.04 -1.50 8.63
CA GLU A 166 -3.90 -0.16 9.20
C GLU A 166 -3.11 0.77 8.29
N LEU A 167 -1.99 0.31 7.71
CA LEU A 167 -1.07 1.11 6.89
C LEU A 167 -1.63 1.42 5.50
N SER A 168 -2.39 0.49 4.92
CA SER A 168 -2.98 0.66 3.58
C SER A 168 -4.29 1.43 3.58
N HIS A 169 -4.85 1.72 4.75
CA HIS A 169 -6.18 2.34 4.92
C HIS A 169 -7.33 1.63 4.17
N LYS A 170 -7.13 0.38 3.78
CA LYS A 170 -8.16 -0.43 3.12
C LYS A 170 -9.27 -0.84 4.10
N PRO A 171 -10.50 -1.03 3.64
CA PRO A 171 -11.60 -1.52 4.49
C PRO A 171 -11.44 -3.00 4.83
N ALA A 172 -10.88 -3.79 3.92
CA ALA A 172 -10.68 -5.23 4.09
C ALA A 172 -9.43 -5.71 3.35
N MET A 173 -8.91 -6.85 3.77
CA MET A 173 -7.77 -7.50 3.12
C MET A 173 -7.84 -9.02 3.29
N MET A 174 -7.60 -9.73 2.18
CA MET A 174 -7.37 -11.17 2.17
C MET A 174 -5.87 -11.46 2.24
N PHE A 175 -5.47 -12.48 2.98
CA PHE A 175 -4.08 -12.90 3.10
C PHE A 175 -3.97 -14.41 3.31
N ARG A 176 -2.80 -14.97 3.03
CA ARG A 176 -2.47 -16.34 3.39
C ARG A 176 -1.90 -16.34 4.80
N ASN A 177 -2.50 -17.14 5.70
CA ASN A 177 -2.01 -17.20 7.06
C ASN A 177 -0.71 -18.00 7.15
N ALA A 178 0.36 -17.35 7.61
CA ALA A 178 1.68 -17.96 7.75
C ALA A 178 1.72 -19.12 8.77
N GLY A 179 0.73 -19.22 9.66
CA GLY A 179 0.66 -20.28 10.67
C GLY A 179 0.19 -21.63 10.12
N HIS A 180 -0.73 -21.63 9.12
CA HIS A 180 -1.33 -22.86 8.60
C HIS A 180 -1.51 -22.87 7.08
N GLY A 181 -1.12 -21.80 6.36
CA GLY A 181 -1.17 -21.71 4.90
C GLY A 181 -2.57 -21.52 4.29
N GLY A 182 -3.63 -21.46 5.10
CA GLY A 182 -5.00 -21.20 4.65
C GLY A 182 -5.26 -19.73 4.34
N LEU A 183 -6.31 -19.48 3.55
CA LEU A 183 -6.77 -18.12 3.27
C LEU A 183 -7.53 -17.57 4.46
N ASN A 184 -7.19 -16.36 4.86
CA ASN A 184 -7.84 -15.60 5.92
C ASN A 184 -8.24 -14.22 5.41
N MET A 185 -9.21 -13.60 6.06
CA MET A 185 -9.64 -12.24 5.80
C MET A 185 -9.67 -11.42 7.07
N ILE A 186 -9.23 -10.17 6.97
CA ILE A 186 -9.41 -9.15 8.02
C ILE A 186 -10.13 -7.95 7.43
N TYR A 187 -10.93 -7.27 8.25
CA TYR A 187 -11.73 -6.12 7.83
C TYR A 187 -11.97 -5.14 8.98
N ARG A 188 -12.19 -3.87 8.64
CA ARG A 188 -12.57 -2.84 9.60
C ARG A 188 -14.04 -2.98 9.94
N ARG A 189 -14.33 -3.02 11.22
CA ARG A 189 -15.70 -2.99 11.74
C ARG A 189 -16.12 -1.54 12.00
N ASP A 190 -17.41 -1.29 11.97
CA ASP A 190 -17.99 0.04 12.24
C ASP A 190 -17.73 0.51 13.67
N ASP A 191 -17.54 -0.43 14.61
CA ASP A 191 -17.19 -0.16 16.01
C ASP A 191 -15.71 0.19 16.24
N GLY A 192 -14.93 0.31 15.15
CA GLY A 192 -13.50 0.65 15.16
C GLY A 192 -12.56 -0.53 15.44
N HIS A 193 -13.08 -1.72 15.69
CA HIS A 193 -12.29 -2.94 15.85
C HIS A 193 -11.97 -3.56 14.48
N ILE A 194 -11.09 -4.59 14.49
CA ILE A 194 -10.76 -5.38 13.32
C ILE A 194 -11.39 -6.76 13.48
N GLY A 195 -12.21 -7.14 12.51
CA GLY A 195 -12.73 -8.48 12.37
C GLY A 195 -11.71 -9.38 11.68
N TRP A 196 -11.61 -10.63 12.15
CA TRP A 196 -10.78 -11.67 11.54
C TRP A 196 -11.63 -12.89 11.24
N VAL A 197 -11.57 -13.36 9.99
CA VAL A 197 -12.23 -14.57 9.52
C VAL A 197 -11.17 -15.60 9.14
N ASP A 198 -11.23 -16.76 9.75
CA ASP A 198 -10.36 -17.91 9.50
C ASP A 198 -11.19 -19.14 9.11
N PRO A 199 -11.37 -19.40 7.81
CA PRO A 199 -12.15 -20.55 7.34
C PRO A 199 -11.52 -21.90 7.69
N SER A 200 -10.24 -21.96 7.96
CA SER A 200 -9.52 -23.21 8.25
C SER A 200 -9.88 -23.80 9.62
N ASN A 201 -10.39 -22.97 10.54
CA ASN A 201 -10.79 -23.37 11.89
C ASN A 201 -12.30 -23.68 12.00
N GLY A 202 -13.03 -23.61 10.91
CA GLY A 202 -14.40 -24.12 10.80
C GLY A 202 -14.41 -25.63 10.65
N SER A 203 -13.87 -26.38 11.63
CA SER A 203 -14.07 -27.83 11.68
C SER A 203 -15.56 -28.10 11.93
N ASN A 204 -16.17 -28.82 10.99
CA ASN A 204 -17.48 -29.42 11.14
C ASN A 204 -17.60 -30.08 12.52
N SER A 205 -18.43 -29.49 13.39
CA SER A 205 -19.02 -30.19 14.55
C SER A 205 -20.33 -30.79 14.13
#